data_04fda4efdf885b83689ae6d00dbd169e
#
_entry.id   04fda4efdf885b83689ae6d00dbd169e
#
_cell.length_a   1.000
_cell.length_b   1.000
_cell.length_c   1.000
_cell.angle_alpha   90.00
_cell.angle_beta   90.00
_cell.angle_gamma   90.00
#
_symmetry.space_group_name_H-M   'P 1'
#
loop_
_entity.id
_entity.type
_entity.pdbx_description
1 polymer ?
#
loop_
_entity_poly.entity_id
_entity_poly.type
_entity_poly.pdbx_seq_one_letter_code
_entity_poly.pdbx_strand_id
1 'polypeptide(L)'
;MPETNIDAGPNFFWVRDDWRKELNLQEPQTLDDVENIVRAFMKYKGADGLMADTSLTTGTGFSSEYLLNLYFAANNTYPKQWIERNGTYQYDSINEGAKTTLSHLHDLYKEGVLDKNFLLRTSNDIAREIIYGRCGAIFGPWWVPNNPLVDAIKKDSSAKWKPYLIKTNGNSTTYHSVIPSSKFVVVRKGYKHPEVIFKIISVIFDYLRYDHKNVEDVNRYYEINVDPTARPIAINVDYQDALKRSYYNISKILNGASSKNIMAIDVPYATACKNYLANKKENSAENWAAYASRIEALGLLEKNNVVKVKSGYFSTTATMNKKMWKLKELESDAYLQIISGSKPVSYFDDFVKQWKEEGGDTITQEVNNEIRNKEKASET
;
A
#
# COMPACT_ATOMS: atom_id res chain seq x y z
N MET A 1 17.90 13.72 -10.55
CA MET A 1 16.69 13.21 -11.22
C MET A 1 15.79 12.55 -10.17
N PRO A 2 14.50 12.89 -10.08
CA PRO A 2 13.55 12.24 -9.18
C PRO A 2 13.14 10.86 -9.71
N GLU A 3 12.78 9.94 -8.79
CA GLU A 3 12.06 8.72 -9.16
C GLU A 3 10.58 8.98 -9.42
N THR A 4 9.88 8.01 -9.98
CA THR A 4 8.43 8.01 -10.10
C THR A 4 7.84 7.02 -9.08
N ASN A 5 7.02 7.51 -8.16
CA ASN A 5 6.20 6.63 -7.34
C ASN A 5 4.94 6.23 -8.12
N ILE A 6 4.82 4.93 -8.36
CA ILE A 6 3.66 4.34 -9.03
C ILE A 6 2.46 4.41 -8.08
N ASP A 7 1.29 4.73 -8.62
CA ASP A 7 0.04 4.66 -7.86
C ASP A 7 -0.35 3.20 -7.63
N ALA A 8 -0.20 2.75 -6.40
CA ALA A 8 -0.51 1.37 -6.00
C ALA A 8 -2.00 1.12 -5.70
N GLY A 9 -2.82 2.18 -5.68
CA GLY A 9 -4.20 2.09 -5.21
C GLY A 9 -4.32 1.90 -3.70
N PRO A 10 -5.53 1.60 -3.20
CA PRO A 10 -5.78 1.25 -1.81
C PRO A 10 -5.23 -0.14 -1.47
N ASN A 11 -5.06 -0.43 -0.19
CA ASN A 11 -4.86 -1.79 0.28
C ASN A 11 -6.12 -2.63 0.03
N PHE A 12 -5.90 -3.89 -0.29
CA PHE A 12 -6.93 -4.92 -0.40
C PHE A 12 -7.05 -5.66 0.91
N PHE A 13 -8.22 -6.22 1.17
CA PHE A 13 -8.42 -7.22 2.20
C PHE A 13 -8.21 -8.60 1.57
N TRP A 14 -7.10 -9.25 1.92
CA TRP A 14 -6.75 -10.59 1.48
C TRP A 14 -7.22 -11.62 2.49
N VAL A 15 -7.98 -12.61 2.04
CA VAL A 15 -8.68 -13.57 2.89
C VAL A 15 -8.43 -15.01 2.46
N ARG A 16 -8.27 -15.93 3.39
CA ARG A 16 -8.42 -17.38 3.19
C ARG A 16 -9.87 -17.67 2.78
N ASP A 17 -10.13 -17.61 1.47
CA ASP A 17 -11.46 -17.77 0.88
C ASP A 17 -12.01 -19.21 1.05
N ASP A 18 -11.10 -20.19 1.18
CA ASP A 18 -11.44 -21.55 1.57
C ASP A 18 -12.06 -21.59 2.99
N TRP A 19 -11.45 -20.92 3.98
CA TRP A 19 -12.01 -20.81 5.32
C TRP A 19 -13.33 -20.03 5.33
N ARG A 20 -13.36 -18.91 4.60
CA ARG A 20 -14.58 -18.11 4.48
C ARG A 20 -15.76 -18.93 3.97
N LYS A 21 -15.55 -19.71 2.89
CA LYS A 21 -16.58 -20.58 2.30
C LYS A 21 -16.99 -21.73 3.21
N GLU A 22 -16.03 -22.38 3.84
CA GLU A 22 -16.30 -23.47 4.81
C GLU A 22 -17.18 -23.00 5.96
N LEU A 23 -16.96 -21.76 6.44
CA LEU A 23 -17.76 -21.16 7.50
C LEU A 23 -19.02 -20.44 7.00
N ASN A 24 -19.35 -20.55 5.70
CA ASN A 24 -20.51 -19.92 5.07
C ASN A 24 -20.58 -18.40 5.29
N LEU A 25 -19.45 -17.71 5.38
CA LEU A 25 -19.39 -16.26 5.54
C LEU A 25 -19.57 -15.57 4.18
N GLN A 26 -20.27 -14.43 4.19
CA GLN A 26 -20.46 -13.62 2.98
C GLN A 26 -19.14 -12.99 2.50
N GLU A 27 -19.09 -12.60 1.22
CA GLU A 27 -17.98 -11.82 0.69
C GLU A 27 -17.94 -10.44 1.38
N PRO A 28 -16.78 -10.02 1.91
CA PRO A 28 -16.69 -8.77 2.66
C PRO A 28 -16.81 -7.56 1.74
N GLN A 29 -17.58 -6.56 2.16
CA GLN A 29 -17.74 -5.28 1.50
C GLN A 29 -17.43 -4.10 2.41
N THR A 30 -17.59 -4.26 3.71
CA THR A 30 -17.43 -3.23 4.74
C THR A 30 -16.38 -3.63 5.78
N LEU A 31 -15.97 -2.69 6.64
CA LEU A 31 -15.07 -2.99 7.76
C LEU A 31 -15.75 -3.91 8.79
N ASP A 32 -17.06 -3.79 8.98
CA ASP A 32 -17.81 -4.71 9.86
C ASP A 32 -17.74 -6.16 9.34
N ASP A 33 -17.81 -6.36 8.01
CA ASP A 33 -17.63 -7.68 7.41
C ASP A 33 -16.22 -8.22 7.63
N VAL A 34 -15.20 -7.35 7.51
CA VAL A 34 -13.80 -7.70 7.83
C VAL A 34 -13.68 -8.22 9.25
N GLU A 35 -14.19 -7.47 10.21
CA GLU A 35 -14.14 -7.83 11.63
C GLU A 35 -14.88 -9.12 11.94
N ASN A 36 -16.06 -9.31 11.33
CA ASN A 36 -16.85 -10.53 11.49
C ASN A 36 -16.11 -11.76 10.95
N ILE A 37 -15.43 -11.63 9.80
CA ILE A 37 -14.59 -12.70 9.24
C ILE A 37 -13.42 -13.01 10.18
N VAL A 38 -12.73 -12.00 10.69
CA VAL A 38 -11.62 -12.20 11.63
C VAL A 38 -12.09 -12.88 12.90
N ARG A 39 -13.20 -12.45 13.51
CA ARG A 39 -13.81 -13.09 14.69
C ARG A 39 -14.16 -14.57 14.43
N ALA A 40 -14.73 -14.85 13.26
CA ALA A 40 -15.05 -16.22 12.88
C ALA A 40 -13.80 -17.09 12.70
N PHE A 41 -12.76 -16.56 12.09
CA PHE A 41 -11.47 -17.26 11.93
C PHE A 41 -10.78 -17.52 13.26
N MET A 42 -10.78 -16.55 14.17
CA MET A 42 -10.28 -16.74 15.54
C MET A 42 -11.04 -17.87 16.26
N LYS A 43 -12.37 -17.85 16.20
CA LYS A 43 -13.21 -18.80 16.92
C LYS A 43 -13.16 -20.22 16.34
N TYR A 44 -13.20 -20.36 15.04
CA TYR A 44 -13.42 -21.66 14.38
C TYR A 44 -12.18 -22.24 13.70
N LYS A 45 -11.15 -21.42 13.47
CA LYS A 45 -9.87 -21.84 12.86
C LYS A 45 -8.69 -21.71 13.81
N GLY A 46 -8.90 -21.12 14.99
CA GLY A 46 -7.80 -20.85 15.94
C GLY A 46 -6.77 -19.86 15.39
N ALA A 47 -7.20 -19.02 14.44
CA ALA A 47 -6.33 -18.01 13.88
C ALA A 47 -6.09 -16.86 14.87
N ASP A 48 -4.95 -16.17 14.70
CA ASP A 48 -4.70 -14.89 15.36
C ASP A 48 -5.63 -13.80 14.78
N GLY A 49 -5.77 -12.69 15.50
CA GLY A 49 -6.51 -11.52 15.02
C GLY A 49 -5.88 -10.88 13.77
N LEU A 50 -6.50 -9.81 13.30
CA LEU A 50 -5.99 -9.00 12.19
C LEU A 50 -4.62 -8.44 12.55
N MET A 51 -3.60 -8.84 11.81
CA MET A 51 -2.24 -8.37 12.03
C MET A 51 -2.02 -7.02 11.32
N ALA A 52 -1.32 -6.13 12.00
CA ALA A 52 -1.01 -4.81 11.48
C ALA A 52 0.43 -4.40 11.83
N ASP A 53 1.02 -3.58 10.95
CA ASP A 53 2.28 -2.89 11.22
C ASP A 53 2.05 -1.68 12.14
N THR A 54 2.97 -1.42 13.06
CA THR A 54 2.89 -0.30 14.00
C THR A 54 2.95 1.08 13.35
N SER A 55 3.35 1.18 12.09
CA SER A 55 3.26 2.43 11.30
C SER A 55 1.82 2.83 10.97
N LEU A 56 0.86 1.91 11.09
CA LEU A 56 -0.60 2.03 10.92
C LEU A 56 -1.06 2.54 9.55
N THR A 57 -0.49 3.63 9.04
CA THR A 57 -1.06 4.38 7.92
C THR A 57 -0.09 4.78 6.83
N THR A 58 1.19 4.67 7.05
CA THR A 58 2.16 5.05 6.03
C THR A 58 3.16 3.97 5.73
N GLY A 59 2.98 3.38 4.55
CA GLY A 59 4.09 2.80 3.86
C GLY A 59 4.68 3.82 2.90
N THR A 60 5.98 3.92 2.82
CA THR A 60 6.68 4.64 1.75
C THR A 60 7.06 3.65 0.67
N GLY A 61 6.58 3.84 -0.55
CA GLY A 61 6.89 2.95 -1.67
C GLY A 61 6.34 1.53 -1.47
N PHE A 62 7.21 0.52 -1.49
CA PHE A 62 6.83 -0.88 -1.36
C PHE A 62 6.57 -1.36 0.08
N SER A 63 6.77 -0.53 1.09
CA SER A 63 6.52 -0.86 2.50
C SER A 63 5.12 -0.45 2.97
N SER A 64 4.08 -0.77 2.19
CA SER A 64 2.68 -0.49 2.53
C SER A 64 1.92 -1.75 2.96
N GLU A 65 2.62 -2.69 3.55
CA GLU A 65 2.08 -3.94 4.04
C GLU A 65 1.39 -3.75 5.39
N TYR A 66 0.29 -4.47 5.58
CA TYR A 66 -0.38 -4.61 6.88
C TYR A 66 -0.84 -3.30 7.52
N LEU A 67 -1.21 -2.29 6.70
CA LEU A 67 -1.65 -0.99 7.18
C LEU A 67 -3.16 -0.97 7.48
N LEU A 68 -3.54 -0.17 8.48
CA LEU A 68 -4.92 0.05 8.90
C LEU A 68 -5.53 1.32 8.30
N ASN A 69 -4.94 1.87 7.24
CA ASN A 69 -5.35 3.12 6.60
C ASN A 69 -6.81 3.13 6.13
N LEU A 70 -7.41 1.98 5.82
CA LEU A 70 -8.84 1.90 5.45
C LEU A 70 -9.77 2.24 6.62
N TYR A 71 -9.39 1.92 7.86
CA TYR A 71 -10.14 2.34 9.05
C TYR A 71 -10.16 3.86 9.22
N PHE A 72 -9.02 4.51 8.95
CA PHE A 72 -8.94 5.97 8.96
C PHE A 72 -9.73 6.59 7.80
N ALA A 73 -9.62 6.02 6.61
CA ALA A 73 -10.36 6.48 5.44
C ALA A 73 -11.89 6.39 5.62
N ALA A 74 -12.39 5.39 6.36
CA ALA A 74 -13.80 5.25 6.70
C ALA A 74 -14.32 6.41 7.58
N ASN A 75 -13.44 7.04 8.35
CA ASN A 75 -13.72 8.24 9.12
C ASN A 75 -13.26 9.52 8.41
N ASN A 76 -13.13 9.46 7.08
CA ASN A 76 -12.67 10.59 6.23
C ASN A 76 -11.39 11.25 6.76
N THR A 77 -10.44 10.43 7.20
CA THR A 77 -9.17 10.90 7.77
C THR A 77 -8.01 10.18 7.10
N TYR A 78 -6.96 10.94 6.79
CA TYR A 78 -5.80 10.46 6.05
C TYR A 78 -4.52 10.87 6.80
N PRO A 79 -4.12 10.14 7.85
CA PRO A 79 -2.99 10.49 8.69
C PRO A 79 -1.71 10.74 7.89
N LYS A 80 -0.92 11.68 8.39
CA LYS A 80 0.34 12.16 7.78
C LYS A 80 0.18 12.84 6.42
N GLN A 81 -1.05 13.17 6.02
CA GLN A 81 -1.35 13.92 4.79
C GLN A 81 -1.81 15.35 5.12
N TRP A 82 -1.58 16.26 4.18
CA TRP A 82 -2.08 17.62 4.21
C TRP A 82 -3.38 17.69 3.40
N ILE A 83 -4.50 17.68 4.07
CA ILE A 83 -5.83 17.62 3.43
C ILE A 83 -6.50 18.97 3.52
N GLU A 84 -7.10 19.41 2.41
CA GLU A 84 -7.91 20.62 2.39
C GLU A 84 -9.21 20.38 3.16
N ARG A 85 -9.44 21.27 4.14
CA ARG A 85 -10.65 21.29 4.95
C ARG A 85 -11.10 22.73 5.13
N ASN A 86 -12.29 23.04 4.60
CA ASN A 86 -12.87 24.39 4.68
C ASN A 86 -11.94 25.51 4.14
N GLY A 87 -11.30 25.26 3.00
CA GLY A 87 -10.42 26.23 2.33
C GLY A 87 -9.03 26.40 2.95
N THR A 88 -8.64 25.50 3.86
CA THR A 88 -7.29 25.48 4.45
C THR A 88 -6.73 24.05 4.49
N TYR A 89 -5.42 23.92 4.30
CA TYR A 89 -4.76 22.64 4.45
C TYR A 89 -4.40 22.36 5.89
N GLN A 90 -4.79 21.20 6.37
CA GLN A 90 -4.56 20.73 7.73
C GLN A 90 -3.78 19.41 7.71
N TYR A 91 -2.97 19.18 8.74
CA TYR A 91 -2.32 17.90 8.96
C TYR A 91 -3.33 16.90 9.50
N ASP A 92 -3.72 15.94 8.70
CA ASP A 92 -4.94 15.16 8.93
C ASP A 92 -4.83 14.15 10.08
N SER A 93 -3.60 13.89 10.59
CA SER A 93 -3.39 13.07 11.80
C SER A 93 -3.98 13.68 13.09
N ILE A 94 -4.23 14.97 13.10
CA ILE A 94 -4.84 15.65 14.28
C ILE A 94 -6.35 15.90 14.12
N ASN A 95 -6.97 15.28 13.12
CA ASN A 95 -8.40 15.40 12.83
C ASN A 95 -9.23 14.52 13.80
N GLU A 96 -10.46 14.97 14.11
CA GLU A 96 -11.38 14.21 14.98
C GLU A 96 -11.69 12.80 14.46
N GLY A 97 -11.69 12.60 13.14
CA GLY A 97 -11.82 11.28 12.55
C GLY A 97 -10.69 10.31 12.94
N ALA A 98 -9.48 10.83 13.22
CA ALA A 98 -8.40 10.00 13.77
C ALA A 98 -8.73 9.53 15.19
N LYS A 99 -9.24 10.42 16.05
CA LYS A 99 -9.68 10.08 17.41
C LYS A 99 -10.74 8.99 17.40
N THR A 100 -11.74 9.13 16.53
CA THR A 100 -12.82 8.13 16.35
C THR A 100 -12.22 6.78 15.91
N THR A 101 -11.32 6.78 14.94
CA THR A 101 -10.66 5.57 14.47
C THR A 101 -9.83 4.90 15.56
N LEU A 102 -9.05 5.69 16.32
CA LEU A 102 -8.23 5.16 17.41
C LEU A 102 -9.08 4.53 18.53
N SER A 103 -10.24 5.13 18.84
CA SER A 103 -11.20 4.54 19.77
C SER A 103 -11.68 3.17 19.30
N HIS A 104 -12.05 3.06 18.02
CA HIS A 104 -12.50 1.80 17.44
C HIS A 104 -11.37 0.74 17.42
N LEU A 105 -10.16 1.14 17.02
CA LEU A 105 -9.00 0.24 17.02
C LEU A 105 -8.62 -0.22 18.44
N HIS A 106 -8.81 0.65 19.46
CA HIS A 106 -8.67 0.25 20.86
C HIS A 106 -9.64 -0.86 21.24
N ASP A 107 -10.92 -0.73 20.86
CA ASP A 107 -11.92 -1.75 21.15
C ASP A 107 -11.59 -3.09 20.45
N LEU A 108 -11.17 -3.04 19.18
CA LEU A 108 -10.71 -4.22 18.44
C LEU A 108 -9.47 -4.87 19.08
N TYR A 109 -8.53 -4.06 19.56
CA TYR A 109 -7.34 -4.55 20.26
C TYR A 109 -7.73 -5.21 21.61
N LYS A 110 -8.62 -4.57 22.36
CA LYS A 110 -9.13 -5.11 23.63
C LYS A 110 -9.85 -6.45 23.43
N GLU A 111 -10.63 -6.58 22.38
CA GLU A 111 -11.31 -7.82 21.99
C GLU A 111 -10.31 -8.88 21.46
N GLY A 112 -9.22 -8.49 20.85
CA GLY A 112 -8.23 -9.34 20.18
C GLY A 112 -8.49 -9.49 18.68
N VAL A 113 -9.50 -8.81 18.13
CA VAL A 113 -9.75 -8.74 16.69
C VAL A 113 -8.59 -8.04 15.99
N LEU A 114 -8.03 -6.96 16.55
CA LEU A 114 -6.68 -6.53 16.24
C LEU A 114 -5.70 -7.36 17.08
N ASP A 115 -4.70 -7.96 16.43
CA ASP A 115 -3.76 -8.89 17.07
C ASP A 115 -3.18 -8.34 18.38
N LYS A 116 -3.27 -9.13 19.45
CA LYS A 116 -2.76 -8.76 20.78
C LYS A 116 -1.26 -8.47 20.80
N ASN A 117 -0.52 -9.05 19.87
CA ASN A 117 0.92 -8.89 19.76
C ASN A 117 1.33 -7.83 18.73
N PHE A 118 0.39 -7.05 18.16
CA PHE A 118 0.71 -6.17 17.04
C PHE A 118 1.83 -5.16 17.37
N LEU A 119 1.93 -4.69 18.61
CA LEU A 119 2.98 -3.77 19.06
C LEU A 119 4.40 -4.38 19.05
N LEU A 120 4.49 -5.70 19.01
CA LEU A 120 5.77 -6.45 19.08
C LEU A 120 6.13 -7.07 17.73
N ARG A 121 5.20 -7.11 16.77
CA ARG A 121 5.44 -7.77 15.49
C ARG A 121 6.12 -6.83 14.50
N THR A 122 7.15 -7.35 13.87
CA THR A 122 7.70 -6.78 12.64
C THR A 122 6.95 -7.31 11.42
N SER A 123 7.08 -6.65 10.25
CA SER A 123 6.53 -7.16 8.99
C SER A 123 7.00 -8.59 8.67
N ASN A 124 8.23 -8.94 9.03
CA ASN A 124 8.75 -10.32 8.89
C ASN A 124 8.04 -11.31 9.82
N ASP A 125 7.71 -10.90 11.04
CA ASP A 125 6.93 -11.74 11.96
C ASP A 125 5.54 -11.98 11.41
N ILE A 126 4.88 -10.94 10.90
CA ILE A 126 3.56 -11.06 10.26
C ILE A 126 3.62 -12.00 9.06
N ALA A 127 4.59 -11.83 8.16
CA ALA A 127 4.79 -12.72 7.02
C ALA A 127 4.96 -14.18 7.46
N ARG A 128 5.73 -14.43 8.51
CA ARG A 128 5.91 -15.76 9.08
C ARG A 128 4.60 -16.35 9.59
N GLU A 129 3.77 -15.59 10.33
CA GLU A 129 2.49 -16.06 10.82
C GLU A 129 1.51 -16.42 9.66
N ILE A 130 1.53 -15.63 8.58
CA ILE A 130 0.76 -15.93 7.36
C ILE A 130 1.23 -17.23 6.73
N ILE A 131 2.55 -17.41 6.53
CA ILE A 131 3.14 -18.60 5.92
C ILE A 131 2.84 -19.86 6.73
N TYR A 132 2.79 -19.76 8.05
CA TYR A 132 2.47 -20.87 8.95
C TYR A 132 0.97 -21.09 9.16
N GLY A 133 0.10 -20.33 8.46
CA GLY A 133 -1.35 -20.51 8.50
C GLY A 133 -2.01 -20.06 9.81
N ARG A 134 -1.32 -19.24 10.62
CA ARG A 134 -1.88 -18.68 11.85
C ARG A 134 -2.65 -17.38 11.62
N CYS A 135 -2.54 -16.79 10.44
CA CYS A 135 -3.29 -15.62 10.02
C CYS A 135 -4.09 -15.95 8.76
N GLY A 136 -5.40 -15.73 8.79
CA GLY A 136 -6.31 -16.01 7.65
C GLY A 136 -6.80 -14.78 6.92
N ALA A 137 -6.47 -13.57 7.40
CA ALA A 137 -6.95 -12.32 6.83
C ALA A 137 -5.98 -11.17 7.13
N ILE A 138 -5.65 -10.38 6.11
CA ILE A 138 -4.74 -9.23 6.21
C ILE A 138 -5.17 -8.10 5.29
N PHE A 139 -4.83 -6.87 5.65
CA PHE A 139 -4.76 -5.80 4.67
C PHE A 139 -3.37 -5.78 4.01
N GLY A 140 -3.35 -5.57 2.71
CA GLY A 140 -2.09 -5.49 1.99
C GLY A 140 -2.25 -4.98 0.56
N PRO A 141 -1.16 -4.54 -0.08
CA PRO A 141 -1.18 -4.02 -1.44
C PRO A 141 -1.45 -5.12 -2.48
N TRP A 142 -1.66 -4.69 -3.72
CA TRP A 142 -1.92 -5.57 -4.86
C TRP A 142 -0.89 -6.69 -5.07
N TRP A 143 0.35 -6.50 -4.63
CA TRP A 143 1.46 -7.43 -4.83
C TRP A 143 1.64 -8.47 -3.70
N VAL A 144 0.85 -8.44 -2.66
CA VAL A 144 0.89 -9.42 -1.54
C VAL A 144 0.88 -10.88 -1.98
N PRO A 145 0.24 -11.29 -3.09
CA PRO A 145 0.39 -12.65 -3.61
C PRO A 145 1.84 -13.08 -3.86
N ASN A 146 2.72 -12.15 -4.27
CA ASN A 146 4.12 -12.45 -4.57
C ASN A 146 5.00 -12.54 -3.30
N ASN A 147 4.57 -11.93 -2.20
CA ASN A 147 5.20 -11.98 -0.89
C ASN A 147 4.20 -11.47 0.18
N PRO A 148 3.77 -12.26 1.19
CA PRO A 148 4.25 -13.62 1.50
C PRO A 148 3.32 -14.74 1.02
N LEU A 149 2.17 -14.45 0.33
CA LEU A 149 1.15 -15.47 0.09
C LEU A 149 1.62 -16.61 -0.82
N VAL A 150 2.56 -16.36 -1.72
CA VAL A 150 3.19 -17.43 -2.54
C VAL A 150 3.81 -18.51 -1.67
N ASP A 151 4.50 -18.13 -0.61
CA ASP A 151 5.16 -19.08 0.30
C ASP A 151 4.15 -19.77 1.21
N ALA A 152 3.06 -19.09 1.58
CA ALA A 152 1.96 -19.70 2.30
C ALA A 152 1.30 -20.82 1.46
N ILE A 153 1.10 -20.60 0.15
CA ILE A 153 0.56 -21.61 -0.75
C ILE A 153 1.56 -22.75 -1.01
N LYS A 154 2.86 -22.47 -1.14
CA LYS A 154 3.89 -23.50 -1.22
C LYS A 154 3.88 -24.43 -0.01
N LYS A 155 3.63 -23.87 1.17
CA LYS A 155 3.56 -24.61 2.41
C LYS A 155 2.25 -25.38 2.58
N ASP A 156 1.14 -24.77 2.20
CA ASP A 156 -0.22 -25.35 2.20
C ASP A 156 -0.89 -25.12 0.85
N SER A 157 -0.77 -26.11 -0.05
CA SER A 157 -1.35 -26.04 -1.41
C SER A 157 -2.88 -26.02 -1.42
N SER A 158 -3.54 -26.32 -0.30
CA SER A 158 -4.99 -26.24 -0.16
C SER A 158 -5.45 -24.80 0.12
N ALA A 159 -4.58 -23.92 0.59
CA ALA A 159 -4.90 -22.53 0.90
C ALA A 159 -5.39 -21.77 -0.35
N LYS A 160 -6.53 -21.10 -0.22
CA LYS A 160 -7.09 -20.27 -1.28
C LYS A 160 -7.22 -18.85 -0.77
N TRP A 161 -6.36 -17.96 -1.26
CA TRP A 161 -6.41 -16.54 -0.94
C TRP A 161 -7.14 -15.76 -2.02
N LYS A 162 -7.96 -14.78 -1.61
CA LYS A 162 -8.71 -13.91 -2.53
C LYS A 162 -8.68 -12.46 -2.03
N PRO A 163 -8.48 -11.46 -2.95
CA PRO A 163 -8.56 -10.05 -2.60
C PRO A 163 -10.00 -9.55 -2.61
N TYR A 164 -10.27 -8.57 -1.76
CA TYR A 164 -11.51 -7.80 -1.74
C TYR A 164 -11.19 -6.32 -1.56
N LEU A 165 -11.98 -5.44 -2.20
CA LEU A 165 -11.97 -4.01 -1.92
C LEU A 165 -13.05 -3.71 -0.89
N ILE A 166 -12.63 -3.05 0.20
CA ILE A 166 -13.52 -2.69 1.29
C ILE A 166 -14.01 -1.25 1.10
N LYS A 167 -15.31 -1.07 1.11
CA LYS A 167 -15.93 0.24 1.02
C LYS A 167 -15.66 1.03 2.29
N THR A 168 -15.19 2.26 2.13
CA THR A 168 -14.86 3.16 3.24
C THR A 168 -15.77 4.38 3.28
N ASN A 169 -16.42 4.72 2.14
CA ASN A 169 -17.35 5.85 2.07
C ASN A 169 -18.49 5.51 1.09
N GLY A 170 -19.67 5.22 1.61
CA GLY A 170 -20.82 4.80 0.81
C GLY A 170 -20.47 3.59 -0.06
N ASN A 171 -20.51 3.75 -1.39
CA ASN A 171 -20.18 2.69 -2.35
C ASN A 171 -18.74 2.78 -2.88
N SER A 172 -17.86 3.58 -2.27
CA SER A 172 -16.49 3.79 -2.73
C SER A 172 -15.45 3.30 -1.72
N THR A 173 -14.30 2.89 -2.24
CA THR A 173 -13.07 2.69 -1.47
C THR A 173 -12.23 3.95 -1.64
N THR A 174 -11.94 4.66 -0.55
CA THR A 174 -11.13 5.86 -0.57
C THR A 174 -9.71 5.60 -0.08
N TYR A 175 -8.73 6.26 -0.67
CA TYR A 175 -7.33 6.19 -0.26
C TYR A 175 -6.63 7.53 -0.57
N HIS A 176 -5.50 7.79 0.09
CA HIS A 176 -4.73 9.00 -0.18
C HIS A 176 -3.68 8.79 -1.28
N SER A 177 -3.32 9.87 -1.95
CA SER A 177 -2.23 9.86 -2.92
C SER A 177 -0.87 9.68 -2.22
N VAL A 178 0.02 8.91 -2.85
CA VAL A 178 1.41 8.84 -2.43
C VAL A 178 2.20 10.07 -2.91
N ILE A 179 3.31 10.37 -2.22
CA ILE A 179 4.26 11.37 -2.69
C ILE A 179 4.76 11.00 -4.10
N PRO A 180 4.78 11.94 -5.07
CA PRO A 180 5.15 11.64 -6.45
C PRO A 180 6.58 11.13 -6.64
N SER A 181 7.49 11.52 -5.76
CA SER A 181 8.89 11.09 -5.75
C SER A 181 9.43 11.10 -4.33
N SER A 182 10.05 10.02 -3.91
CA SER A 182 10.66 9.87 -2.58
C SER A 182 12.19 9.76 -2.63
N LYS A 183 12.75 9.51 -3.82
CA LYS A 183 14.21 9.38 -4.01
C LYS A 183 14.69 10.23 -5.16
N PHE A 184 15.94 10.63 -5.08
CA PHE A 184 16.61 11.42 -6.11
C PHE A 184 17.97 10.83 -6.43
N VAL A 185 18.28 10.72 -7.71
CA VAL A 185 19.67 10.48 -8.15
C VAL A 185 20.36 11.82 -8.26
N VAL A 186 21.46 11.95 -7.55
CA VAL A 186 22.32 13.14 -7.58
C VAL A 186 23.71 12.79 -8.10
N VAL A 187 24.33 13.73 -8.79
CA VAL A 187 25.69 13.59 -9.33
C VAL A 187 26.60 14.55 -8.58
N ARG A 188 27.78 14.07 -8.18
CA ARG A 188 28.77 14.90 -7.51
C ARG A 188 29.14 16.10 -8.38
N LYS A 189 29.19 17.29 -7.79
CA LYS A 189 29.68 18.52 -8.46
C LYS A 189 31.06 18.28 -9.04
N GLY A 190 31.26 18.66 -10.33
CA GLY A 190 32.52 18.48 -11.04
C GLY A 190 32.72 17.11 -11.70
N TYR A 191 31.72 16.19 -11.64
CA TYR A 191 31.78 14.99 -12.46
C TYR A 191 31.65 15.35 -13.95
N LYS A 192 32.55 14.77 -14.78
CA LYS A 192 32.66 15.19 -16.18
C LYS A 192 31.51 14.76 -17.10
N HIS A 193 30.79 13.71 -16.71
CA HIS A 193 29.76 13.08 -17.54
C HIS A 193 28.43 12.88 -16.77
N PRO A 194 27.78 13.97 -16.29
CA PRO A 194 26.52 13.84 -15.52
C PRO A 194 25.38 13.25 -16.34
N GLU A 195 25.44 13.34 -17.67
CA GLU A 195 24.46 12.78 -18.60
C GLU A 195 24.40 11.25 -18.58
N VAL A 196 25.41 10.57 -18.05
CA VAL A 196 25.45 9.10 -17.97
C VAL A 196 24.25 8.53 -17.16
N ILE A 197 23.78 9.27 -16.16
CA ILE A 197 22.61 8.86 -15.36
C ILE A 197 21.37 8.74 -16.25
N PHE A 198 21.12 9.73 -17.11
CA PHE A 198 19.98 9.69 -18.03
C PHE A 198 20.11 8.57 -19.05
N LYS A 199 21.32 8.30 -19.56
CA LYS A 199 21.58 7.19 -20.47
C LYS A 199 21.28 5.83 -19.82
N ILE A 200 21.76 5.62 -18.59
CA ILE A 200 21.48 4.38 -17.84
C ILE A 200 19.98 4.19 -17.64
N ILE A 201 19.27 5.25 -17.22
CA ILE A 201 17.82 5.20 -16.99
C ILE A 201 17.06 4.92 -18.29
N SER A 202 17.44 5.59 -19.40
CA SER A 202 16.82 5.36 -20.71
C SER A 202 17.00 3.91 -21.15
N VAL A 203 18.21 3.38 -21.06
CA VAL A 203 18.49 1.97 -21.42
C VAL A 203 17.66 1.01 -20.57
N ILE A 204 17.60 1.19 -19.26
CA ILE A 204 16.79 0.32 -18.39
C ILE A 204 15.30 0.44 -18.74
N PHE A 205 14.80 1.65 -18.96
CA PHE A 205 13.41 1.88 -19.30
C PHE A 205 13.03 1.25 -20.65
N ASP A 206 13.84 1.48 -21.68
CA ASP A 206 13.61 0.96 -23.03
C ASP A 206 13.73 -0.56 -23.07
N TYR A 207 14.75 -1.13 -22.42
CA TYR A 207 14.96 -2.57 -22.32
C TYR A 207 13.78 -3.30 -21.67
N LEU A 208 13.33 -2.80 -20.52
CA LEU A 208 12.23 -3.46 -19.79
C LEU A 208 10.86 -3.30 -20.45
N ARG A 209 10.67 -2.29 -21.30
CA ARG A 209 9.33 -1.99 -21.84
C ARG A 209 9.16 -2.28 -23.31
N TYR A 210 10.19 -2.07 -24.09
CA TYR A 210 10.07 -2.05 -25.55
C TYR A 210 10.93 -3.08 -26.27
N ASP A 211 11.96 -3.64 -25.64
CA ASP A 211 12.84 -4.60 -26.26
C ASP A 211 12.30 -6.04 -26.17
N HIS A 212 11.43 -6.39 -27.11
CA HIS A 212 10.87 -7.74 -27.20
C HIS A 212 11.85 -8.83 -27.60
N LYS A 213 13.03 -8.48 -28.09
CA LYS A 213 14.06 -9.48 -28.44
C LYS A 213 14.69 -10.12 -27.21
N ASN A 214 14.62 -9.39 -26.08
CA ASN A 214 15.23 -9.79 -24.83
C ASN A 214 14.19 -10.16 -23.75
N VAL A 215 12.96 -10.57 -24.15
CA VAL A 215 11.93 -11.01 -23.20
C VAL A 215 12.41 -12.15 -22.32
N GLU A 216 13.21 -13.08 -22.86
CA GLU A 216 13.78 -14.18 -22.11
C GLU A 216 14.77 -13.69 -21.05
N ASP A 217 15.63 -12.72 -21.38
CA ASP A 217 16.56 -12.11 -20.41
C ASP A 217 15.81 -11.31 -19.36
N VAL A 218 14.74 -10.61 -19.72
CA VAL A 218 13.86 -9.90 -18.77
C VAL A 218 13.24 -10.91 -17.79
N ASN A 219 12.70 -12.02 -18.29
CA ASN A 219 12.13 -13.08 -17.48
C ASN A 219 13.19 -13.66 -16.53
N ARG A 220 14.35 -14.03 -17.06
CA ARG A 220 15.48 -14.55 -16.30
C ARG A 220 15.96 -13.57 -15.23
N TYR A 221 15.97 -12.26 -15.51
CA TYR A 221 16.31 -11.23 -14.53
C TYR A 221 15.35 -11.27 -13.34
N TYR A 222 14.03 -11.39 -13.57
CA TYR A 222 13.03 -11.47 -12.51
C TYR A 222 13.02 -12.80 -11.79
N GLU A 223 13.41 -13.91 -12.44
CA GLU A 223 13.51 -15.24 -11.83
C GLU A 223 14.71 -15.37 -10.89
N ILE A 224 15.85 -14.75 -11.24
CA ILE A 224 17.10 -14.86 -10.48
C ILE A 224 17.14 -13.87 -9.30
N ASN A 225 16.53 -12.72 -9.44
CA ASN A 225 16.59 -11.70 -8.42
C ASN A 225 15.58 -11.98 -7.32
N VAL A 226 16.07 -12.05 -6.09
CA VAL A 226 15.26 -12.17 -4.87
C VAL A 226 14.32 -10.96 -4.72
N ASP A 227 14.73 -9.81 -5.23
CA ASP A 227 13.94 -8.60 -5.33
C ASP A 227 13.83 -8.16 -6.80
N PRO A 228 12.68 -8.38 -7.46
CA PRO A 228 12.48 -7.98 -8.85
C PRO A 228 12.53 -6.47 -9.08
N THR A 229 12.57 -5.68 -7.99
CA THR A 229 12.75 -4.22 -8.04
C THR A 229 14.21 -3.79 -7.91
N ALA A 230 15.12 -4.72 -7.59
CA ALA A 230 16.54 -4.44 -7.50
C ALA A 230 17.08 -3.97 -8.87
N ARG A 231 17.78 -2.85 -8.88
CA ARG A 231 18.28 -2.19 -10.09
C ARG A 231 19.66 -1.61 -9.83
N PRO A 232 20.49 -1.44 -10.89
CA PRO A 232 21.81 -0.81 -10.76
C PRO A 232 21.75 0.60 -10.15
N ILE A 233 20.66 1.31 -10.39
CA ILE A 233 20.32 2.57 -9.73
C ILE A 233 19.03 2.33 -8.97
N ALA A 234 19.07 2.48 -7.65
CA ALA A 234 17.94 2.18 -6.75
C ALA A 234 16.83 3.25 -6.82
N ILE A 235 16.40 3.61 -8.02
CA ILE A 235 15.24 4.44 -8.29
C ILE A 235 14.30 3.74 -9.25
N ASN A 236 13.03 4.00 -9.10
CA ASN A 236 12.01 3.59 -10.05
C ASN A 236 11.77 4.70 -11.07
N VAL A 237 11.74 4.35 -12.35
CA VAL A 237 11.30 5.23 -13.43
C VAL A 237 10.24 4.51 -14.22
N ASP A 238 8.99 4.97 -14.07
CA ASP A 238 7.85 4.34 -14.70
C ASP A 238 6.74 5.37 -14.98
N TYR A 239 5.67 4.93 -15.63
CA TYR A 239 4.43 5.68 -15.69
C TYR A 239 3.77 5.67 -14.32
N GLN A 240 3.14 6.77 -13.93
CA GLN A 240 2.40 6.84 -12.67
C GLN A 240 1.26 5.80 -12.65
N ASP A 241 0.65 5.54 -13.81
CA ASP A 241 -0.43 4.58 -14.03
C ASP A 241 0.08 3.21 -14.52
N ALA A 242 1.34 2.85 -14.21
CA ALA A 242 1.99 1.63 -14.70
C ALA A 242 1.19 0.36 -14.38
N LEU A 243 0.57 0.28 -13.20
CA LEU A 243 -0.24 -0.88 -12.81
C LEU A 243 -1.49 -1.04 -13.66
N LYS A 244 -2.18 0.07 -13.93
CA LYS A 244 -3.34 0.08 -14.83
C LYS A 244 -2.94 -0.35 -16.24
N ARG A 245 -1.82 0.15 -16.76
CA ARG A 245 -1.26 -0.26 -18.05
C ARG A 245 -0.94 -1.75 -18.08
N SER A 246 -0.27 -2.25 -17.05
CA SER A 246 0.05 -3.69 -16.91
C SER A 246 -1.20 -4.56 -16.91
N TYR A 247 -2.21 -4.21 -16.12
CA TYR A 247 -3.50 -4.91 -16.12
C TYR A 247 -4.13 -5.03 -17.53
N TYR A 248 -4.22 -3.90 -18.25
CA TYR A 248 -4.78 -3.92 -19.60
C TYR A 248 -3.92 -4.67 -20.61
N ASN A 249 -2.59 -4.55 -20.52
CA ASN A 249 -1.68 -5.27 -21.40
C ASN A 249 -1.79 -6.79 -21.21
N ILE A 250 -1.74 -7.24 -19.96
CA ILE A 250 -1.89 -8.67 -19.65
C ILE A 250 -3.27 -9.16 -20.05
N SER A 251 -4.33 -8.41 -19.75
CA SER A 251 -5.71 -8.76 -20.14
C SER A 251 -5.86 -8.88 -21.65
N LYS A 252 -5.25 -8.03 -22.46
CA LYS A 252 -5.23 -8.15 -23.93
C LYS A 252 -4.58 -9.44 -24.39
N ILE A 253 -3.42 -9.81 -23.81
CA ILE A 253 -2.72 -11.05 -24.13
C ILE A 253 -3.57 -12.29 -23.75
N LEU A 254 -4.23 -12.25 -22.59
CA LEU A 254 -5.12 -13.33 -22.14
C LEU A 254 -6.32 -13.50 -23.08
N ASN A 255 -6.77 -12.42 -23.71
CA ASN A 255 -7.84 -12.39 -24.70
C ASN A 255 -7.35 -12.64 -26.15
N GLY A 256 -6.12 -13.10 -26.35
CA GLY A 256 -5.59 -13.54 -27.65
C GLY A 256 -4.84 -12.47 -28.45
N ALA A 257 -4.61 -11.28 -27.89
CA ALA A 257 -3.79 -10.27 -28.57
C ALA A 257 -2.33 -10.72 -28.70
N SER A 258 -1.64 -10.24 -29.74
CA SER A 258 -0.20 -10.47 -29.93
C SER A 258 0.61 -9.75 -28.84
N SER A 259 1.57 -10.46 -28.26
CA SER A 259 2.52 -9.88 -27.28
C SER A 259 3.49 -8.85 -27.89
N LYS A 260 3.67 -8.85 -29.22
CA LYS A 260 4.63 -7.97 -29.90
C LYS A 260 4.34 -6.48 -29.76
N ASN A 261 3.10 -6.10 -29.51
CA ASN A 261 2.64 -4.71 -29.40
C ASN A 261 2.37 -4.30 -27.94
N ILE A 262 2.88 -5.07 -26.97
CA ILE A 262 2.64 -4.88 -25.54
C ILE A 262 4.00 -4.70 -24.86
N MET A 263 4.05 -3.99 -23.72
CA MET A 263 5.30 -3.80 -23.01
C MET A 263 5.96 -5.13 -22.68
N ALA A 264 7.24 -5.27 -22.99
CA ALA A 264 8.01 -6.50 -22.81
C ALA A 264 7.96 -7.03 -21.38
N ILE A 265 7.98 -6.13 -20.39
CA ILE A 265 7.88 -6.45 -18.96
C ILE A 265 6.56 -7.18 -18.58
N ASP A 266 5.49 -6.99 -19.34
CA ASP A 266 4.20 -7.62 -19.04
C ASP A 266 4.08 -9.04 -19.63
N VAL A 267 4.95 -9.42 -20.57
CA VAL A 267 4.87 -10.71 -21.29
C VAL A 267 5.11 -11.91 -20.36
N PRO A 268 6.14 -11.93 -19.48
CA PRO A 268 6.34 -13.00 -18.51
C PRO A 268 5.13 -13.18 -17.58
N TYR A 269 4.59 -12.08 -17.07
CA TYR A 269 3.39 -12.11 -16.21
C TYR A 269 2.16 -12.63 -16.95
N ALA A 270 1.97 -12.25 -18.22
CA ALA A 270 0.88 -12.77 -19.04
C ALA A 270 1.03 -14.28 -19.26
N THR A 271 2.27 -14.78 -19.48
CA THR A 271 2.57 -16.20 -19.62
C THR A 271 2.23 -16.95 -18.32
N ALA A 272 2.65 -16.46 -17.17
CA ALA A 272 2.32 -17.04 -15.87
C ALA A 272 0.80 -17.07 -15.64
N CYS A 273 0.08 -15.98 -15.97
CA CYS A 273 -1.38 -15.93 -15.89
C CYS A 273 -2.06 -16.94 -16.81
N LYS A 274 -1.57 -17.11 -18.05
CA LYS A 274 -2.08 -18.14 -18.99
C LYS A 274 -1.90 -19.55 -18.42
N ASN A 275 -0.71 -19.85 -17.89
CA ASN A 275 -0.43 -21.13 -17.27
C ASN A 275 -1.37 -21.42 -16.11
N TYR A 276 -1.59 -20.43 -15.24
CA TYR A 276 -2.56 -20.55 -14.14
C TYR A 276 -3.97 -20.86 -14.64
N LEU A 277 -4.44 -20.17 -15.66
CA LEU A 277 -5.79 -20.37 -16.21
C LEU A 277 -5.95 -21.72 -16.90
N ALA A 278 -4.90 -22.23 -17.54
CA ALA A 278 -4.92 -23.52 -18.23
C ALA A 278 -5.05 -24.71 -17.26
N ASN A 279 -4.43 -24.65 -16.09
CA ASN A 279 -4.50 -25.74 -15.10
C ASN A 279 -4.51 -25.21 -13.66
N LYS A 280 -5.67 -24.74 -13.20
CA LYS A 280 -5.83 -24.17 -11.83
C LYS A 280 -5.59 -25.16 -10.70
N LYS A 281 -5.67 -26.45 -10.94
CA LYS A 281 -5.57 -27.49 -9.90
C LYS A 281 -4.13 -27.92 -9.61
N GLU A 282 -3.28 -27.92 -10.63
CA GLU A 282 -1.88 -28.39 -10.56
C GLU A 282 -0.89 -27.30 -10.93
N ASN A 283 -1.17 -26.08 -10.51
CA ASN A 283 -0.38 -24.92 -10.89
C ASN A 283 0.67 -24.54 -9.82
N SER A 284 1.74 -23.88 -10.27
CA SER A 284 2.70 -23.34 -9.32
C SER A 284 2.11 -22.16 -8.54
N ALA A 285 2.58 -21.98 -7.32
CA ALA A 285 2.19 -20.85 -6.49
C ALA A 285 2.55 -19.51 -7.14
N GLU A 286 3.63 -19.44 -7.92
CA GLU A 286 4.08 -18.27 -8.66
C GLU A 286 3.11 -17.88 -9.77
N ASN A 287 2.60 -18.86 -10.53
CA ASN A 287 1.60 -18.60 -11.57
C ASN A 287 0.29 -18.06 -10.94
N TRP A 288 -0.13 -18.64 -9.81
CA TRP A 288 -1.23 -18.10 -9.04
C TRP A 288 -0.95 -16.67 -8.57
N ALA A 289 0.23 -16.42 -8.01
CA ALA A 289 0.59 -15.10 -7.49
C ALA A 289 0.58 -14.03 -8.59
N ALA A 290 1.08 -14.35 -9.78
CA ALA A 290 1.01 -13.47 -10.94
C ALA A 290 -0.43 -13.16 -11.33
N TYR A 291 -1.32 -14.16 -11.35
CA TYR A 291 -2.72 -13.98 -11.69
C TYR A 291 -3.48 -13.20 -10.60
N ALA A 292 -3.31 -13.56 -9.34
CA ALA A 292 -3.98 -12.92 -8.21
C ALA A 292 -3.59 -11.44 -8.09
N SER A 293 -2.29 -11.13 -8.25
CA SER A 293 -1.80 -9.75 -8.18
C SER A 293 -2.20 -8.91 -9.39
N ARG A 294 -1.95 -9.42 -10.61
CA ARG A 294 -2.06 -8.62 -11.85
C ARG A 294 -3.46 -8.61 -12.45
N ILE A 295 -4.26 -9.65 -12.23
CA ILE A 295 -5.60 -9.76 -12.82
C ILE A 295 -6.70 -9.63 -11.78
N GLU A 296 -6.64 -10.37 -10.66
CA GLU A 296 -7.70 -10.29 -9.66
C GLU A 296 -7.65 -8.95 -8.91
N ALA A 297 -6.54 -8.63 -8.26
CA ALA A 297 -6.43 -7.41 -7.45
C ALA A 297 -6.54 -6.14 -8.31
N LEU A 298 -5.73 -5.99 -9.36
CA LEU A 298 -5.79 -4.79 -10.20
C LEU A 298 -7.12 -4.67 -10.96
N GLY A 299 -7.73 -5.82 -11.33
CA GLY A 299 -9.05 -5.83 -11.95
C GLY A 299 -10.17 -5.31 -11.04
N LEU A 300 -10.04 -5.45 -9.73
CA LEU A 300 -10.98 -4.85 -8.78
C LEU A 300 -10.92 -3.32 -8.81
N LEU A 301 -9.74 -2.72 -9.00
CA LEU A 301 -9.59 -1.26 -9.11
C LEU A 301 -10.33 -0.69 -10.33
N GLU A 302 -10.36 -1.42 -11.43
CA GLU A 302 -11.03 -1.00 -12.67
C GLU A 302 -12.56 -1.23 -12.67
N LYS A 303 -13.04 -2.13 -11.82
CA LYS A 303 -14.46 -2.53 -11.76
C LYS A 303 -15.24 -1.88 -10.63
N ASN A 304 -14.55 -1.24 -9.68
CA ASN A 304 -15.17 -0.64 -8.51
C ASN A 304 -14.94 0.88 -8.47
N ASN A 305 -15.74 1.55 -7.66
CA ASN A 305 -15.58 2.97 -7.41
C ASN A 305 -14.45 3.21 -6.40
N VAL A 306 -13.27 3.56 -6.92
CA VAL A 306 -12.08 3.87 -6.12
C VAL A 306 -11.78 5.35 -6.21
N VAL A 307 -11.77 6.03 -5.07
CA VAL A 307 -11.59 7.49 -4.97
C VAL A 307 -10.25 7.83 -4.34
N LYS A 308 -9.42 8.53 -5.10
CA LYS A 308 -8.12 9.00 -4.64
C LYS A 308 -8.23 10.39 -4.03
N VAL A 309 -7.97 10.49 -2.74
CA VAL A 309 -7.86 11.77 -2.03
C VAL A 309 -6.45 12.32 -2.21
N LYS A 310 -6.35 13.57 -2.69
CA LYS A 310 -5.06 14.21 -2.95
C LYS A 310 -4.56 14.91 -1.70
N SER A 311 -3.32 14.64 -1.30
CA SER A 311 -2.59 15.51 -0.39
C SER A 311 -2.18 16.79 -1.13
N GLY A 312 -2.41 17.94 -0.49
CA GLY A 312 -2.11 19.24 -1.10
C GLY A 312 -0.64 19.64 -1.01
N TYR A 313 0.15 18.95 -0.18
CA TYR A 313 1.52 19.35 0.06
C TYR A 313 2.46 18.15 0.24
N PHE A 314 3.54 18.13 -0.53
CA PHE A 314 4.58 17.09 -0.50
C PHE A 314 6.00 17.67 -0.35
N SER A 315 6.12 18.99 -0.20
CA SER A 315 7.40 19.65 0.02
C SER A 315 7.75 19.69 1.52
N THR A 316 8.81 20.38 1.88
CA THR A 316 9.28 20.48 3.26
C THR A 316 9.53 21.94 3.61
N THR A 317 8.87 22.43 4.64
CA THR A 317 9.05 23.81 5.14
C THR A 317 10.27 23.94 6.05
N ALA A 318 10.67 25.18 6.36
CA ALA A 318 11.79 25.46 7.24
C ALA A 318 11.60 24.86 8.64
N THR A 319 10.39 24.92 9.18
CA THR A 319 10.07 24.36 10.50
C THR A 319 9.94 22.84 10.44
N MET A 320 9.42 22.25 9.36
CA MET A 320 9.40 20.80 9.14
C MET A 320 10.80 20.22 9.23
N ASN A 321 11.78 20.83 8.57
CA ASN A 321 13.19 20.37 8.59
C ASN A 321 13.76 20.23 10.02
N LYS A 322 13.26 21.02 10.95
CA LYS A 322 13.77 21.08 12.34
C LYS A 322 12.95 20.23 13.31
N LYS A 323 11.64 20.13 13.10
CA LYS A 323 10.71 19.64 14.13
C LYS A 323 9.84 18.45 13.70
N MET A 324 9.65 18.21 12.39
CA MET A 324 8.66 17.23 11.93
C MET A 324 8.97 15.80 12.38
N TRP A 325 10.24 15.46 12.53
CA TRP A 325 10.64 14.15 13.04
C TRP A 325 10.10 13.91 14.47
N LYS A 326 10.21 14.91 15.36
CA LYS A 326 9.71 14.85 16.74
C LYS A 326 8.17 14.81 16.78
N LEU A 327 7.52 15.58 15.91
CA LEU A 327 6.05 15.59 15.81
C LEU A 327 5.51 14.25 15.32
N LYS A 328 6.25 13.56 14.44
CA LYS A 328 5.90 12.20 13.98
C LYS A 328 6.10 11.14 15.06
N GLU A 329 7.15 11.26 15.89
CA GLU A 329 7.32 10.39 17.07
C GLU A 329 6.18 10.58 18.05
N LEU A 330 5.86 11.84 18.40
CA LEU A 330 4.74 12.17 19.28
C LEU A 330 3.40 11.60 18.78
N GLU A 331 3.14 11.69 17.46
CA GLU A 331 1.96 11.09 16.82
C GLU A 331 1.95 9.57 16.96
N SER A 332 3.06 8.91 16.61
CA SER A 332 3.17 7.47 16.67
C SER A 332 2.96 6.94 18.08
N ASP A 333 3.63 7.56 19.05
CA ASP A 333 3.51 7.18 20.47
C ASP A 333 2.09 7.37 20.99
N ALA A 334 1.46 8.51 20.69
CA ALA A 334 0.09 8.78 21.12
C ALA A 334 -0.90 7.77 20.53
N TYR A 335 -0.79 7.48 19.24
CA TYR A 335 -1.66 6.54 18.55
C TYR A 335 -1.53 5.12 19.14
N LEU A 336 -0.31 4.63 19.30
CA LEU A 336 -0.06 3.30 19.84
C LEU A 336 -0.47 3.17 21.32
N GLN A 337 -0.26 4.22 22.11
CA GLN A 337 -0.70 4.26 23.53
C GLN A 337 -2.23 4.24 23.65
N ILE A 338 -2.95 4.94 22.77
CA ILE A 338 -4.42 4.91 22.75
C ILE A 338 -4.92 3.54 22.33
N ILE A 339 -4.41 2.97 21.22
CA ILE A 339 -4.82 1.65 20.74
C ILE A 339 -4.56 0.57 21.79
N SER A 340 -3.39 0.58 22.43
CA SER A 340 -3.06 -0.39 23.48
C SER A 340 -3.84 -0.22 24.79
N GLY A 341 -4.50 0.95 24.98
CA GLY A 341 -5.17 1.29 26.22
C GLY A 341 -4.23 1.75 27.33
N SER A 342 -2.95 1.99 27.05
CA SER A 342 -1.99 2.58 28.00
C SER A 342 -2.36 4.03 28.32
N LYS A 343 -3.07 4.69 27.40
CA LYS A 343 -3.70 5.99 27.58
C LYS A 343 -5.17 5.93 27.16
N PRO A 344 -6.06 6.69 27.82
CA PRO A 344 -7.46 6.77 27.40
C PRO A 344 -7.60 7.50 26.06
N VAL A 345 -8.71 7.28 25.35
CA VAL A 345 -9.00 7.96 24.07
C VAL A 345 -8.95 9.49 24.19
N SER A 346 -9.34 10.05 25.34
CA SER A 346 -9.25 11.51 25.61
C SER A 346 -7.81 12.06 25.56
N TYR A 347 -6.80 11.22 25.70
CA TYR A 347 -5.40 11.63 25.52
C TYR A 347 -5.10 12.16 24.11
N PHE A 348 -5.95 11.83 23.14
CA PHE A 348 -5.85 12.41 21.80
C PHE A 348 -5.89 13.95 21.82
N ASP A 349 -6.70 14.54 22.66
CA ASP A 349 -6.82 16.00 22.77
C ASP A 349 -5.54 16.63 23.34
N ASP A 350 -4.91 15.98 24.33
CA ASP A 350 -3.61 16.39 24.87
C ASP A 350 -2.51 16.26 23.81
N PHE A 351 -2.51 15.18 23.05
CA PHE A 351 -1.60 14.98 21.91
C PHE A 351 -1.75 16.10 20.88
N VAL A 352 -2.97 16.40 20.45
CA VAL A 352 -3.24 17.47 19.46
C VAL A 352 -2.74 18.82 19.96
N LYS A 353 -3.01 19.14 21.23
CA LYS A 353 -2.52 20.37 21.87
C LYS A 353 -1.00 20.44 21.84
N GLN A 354 -0.32 19.39 22.31
CA GLN A 354 1.13 19.32 22.35
C GLN A 354 1.73 19.39 20.94
N TRP A 355 1.17 18.68 19.95
CA TRP A 355 1.60 18.70 18.57
C TRP A 355 1.58 20.13 18.00
N LYS A 356 0.51 20.88 18.26
CA LYS A 356 0.36 22.28 17.84
C LYS A 356 1.41 23.19 18.49
N GLU A 357 1.55 23.13 19.82
CA GLU A 357 2.46 23.93 20.61
C GLU A 357 3.93 23.68 20.26
N GLU A 358 4.31 22.45 19.97
CA GLU A 358 5.69 22.07 19.61
C GLU A 358 6.10 22.47 18.19
N GLY A 359 5.21 23.07 17.42
CA GLY A 359 5.51 23.64 16.09
C GLY A 359 4.54 23.29 14.99
N GLY A 360 3.53 22.47 15.27
CA GLY A 360 2.52 22.07 14.30
C GLY A 360 1.74 23.23 13.73
N ASP A 361 1.37 24.22 14.56
CA ASP A 361 0.67 25.43 14.10
C ASP A 361 1.56 26.26 13.15
N THR A 362 2.85 26.42 13.47
CA THR A 362 3.79 27.12 12.59
C THR A 362 3.94 26.39 11.25
N ILE A 363 4.08 25.07 11.28
CA ILE A 363 4.18 24.26 10.07
C ILE A 363 2.89 24.39 9.23
N THR A 364 1.73 24.36 9.86
CA THR A 364 0.44 24.52 9.18
C THR A 364 0.34 25.87 8.47
N GLN A 365 0.79 26.94 9.11
CA GLN A 365 0.84 28.27 8.50
C GLN A 365 1.82 28.34 7.33
N GLU A 366 3.03 27.77 7.48
CA GLU A 366 4.03 27.71 6.41
C GLU A 366 3.50 26.96 5.19
N VAL A 367 2.86 25.79 5.38
CA VAL A 367 2.26 24.99 4.30
C VAL A 367 1.20 25.79 3.54
N ASN A 368 0.25 26.41 4.25
CA ASN A 368 -0.80 27.19 3.61
C ASN A 368 -0.27 28.43 2.89
N ASN A 369 0.79 29.05 3.40
CA ASN A 369 1.44 30.18 2.73
C ASN A 369 2.14 29.74 1.44
N GLU A 370 2.87 28.60 1.46
CA GLU A 370 3.56 28.09 0.27
C GLU A 370 2.58 27.67 -0.83
N ILE A 371 1.46 27.03 -0.46
CA ILE A 371 0.42 26.64 -1.42
C ILE A 371 -0.16 27.89 -2.09
N ARG A 372 -0.59 28.88 -1.32
CA ARG A 372 -1.14 30.16 -1.85
C ARG A 372 -0.15 30.89 -2.76
N ASN A 373 1.13 30.86 -2.43
CA ASN A 373 2.16 31.51 -3.27
C ASN A 373 2.34 30.79 -4.60
N LYS A 374 2.26 29.44 -4.62
CA LYS A 374 2.31 28.64 -5.85
C LYS A 374 1.08 28.86 -6.73
N GLU A 375 -0.11 28.96 -6.16
CA GLU A 375 -1.34 29.25 -6.89
C GLU A 375 -1.26 30.61 -7.59
N LYS A 376 -0.85 31.66 -6.86
CA LYS A 376 -0.65 33.00 -7.46
C LYS A 376 0.39 33.01 -8.57
N ALA A 377 1.50 32.25 -8.43
CA ALA A 377 2.52 32.16 -9.46
C ALA A 377 2.08 31.36 -10.71
N SER A 378 1.02 30.54 -10.61
CA SER A 378 0.45 29.81 -11.76
C SER A 378 -0.61 30.60 -12.52
N GLU A 379 -1.12 31.71 -11.96
CA GLU A 379 -2.09 32.61 -12.56
C GLU A 379 -1.43 33.78 -13.33
N THR A 380 -0.13 33.98 -13.17
CA THR A 380 0.70 34.96 -13.89
C THR A 380 1.49 34.31 -15.02
#